data_a74b6db719e7904a82fe73969872d64b
#
_entry.id   a74b6db719e7904a82fe73969872d64b
#
_cell.length_a   1.000
_cell.length_b   1.000
_cell.length_c   1.000
_cell.angle_alpha   90.00
_cell.angle_beta   90.00
_cell.angle_gamma   90.00
#
_symmetry.space_group_name_H-M   'P 1'
#
loop_
_entity.id
_entity.type
_entity.pdbx_description
1 polymer ?
#
loop_
_entity_poly.entity_id
_entity_poly.type
_entity_poly.pdbx_seq_one_letter_code
_entity_poly.pdbx_strand_id
1 'polypeptide(L)'
;MKKISLTFLVCFFVQISISQNFKIINNEAIHFNLKQKNDIIDFIVIDTKLDVKKPIFLFCQGSLPLPLFVQPENEKMWMIGGGITNFDYLKIIEKYHLIVISMPYTPVVVGEKNVNESYCYVPDATKPDQFVDEYVKADYLENYEKRAKAVLNFLRKQKWVDNSKLVVAGHSQGSKVATLIAFNNKKVTHLGLFSSNPFGRIDQLIRDYRKSAEKKEITWKEADEKIERKYQMYMDSYDEKKCKSDPNLLAWKSFSRPLINDWVQIEVPTYLAYGTNDIASDLCDIVPLFYIQKGKTNLTYKR
;
A
#
# COMPACT_ATOMS: atom_id res chain seq x y z
N MET A 1 -73.18 -1.36 0.53
CA MET A 1 -72.04 -2.03 -0.18
C MET A 1 -70.94 -1.01 -0.35
N LYS A 2 -69.85 -1.07 0.44
CA LYS A 2 -68.67 -0.18 0.33
C LYS A 2 -67.65 -0.85 -0.57
N LYS A 3 -67.32 -0.17 -1.71
CA LYS A 3 -66.26 -0.58 -2.64
C LYS A 3 -64.91 -0.23 -2.00
N ILE A 4 -64.08 -1.24 -1.72
CA ILE A 4 -62.68 -1.08 -1.33
C ILE A 4 -61.84 -1.00 -2.60
N SER A 5 -61.28 0.18 -2.88
CA SER A 5 -60.33 0.38 -3.95
C SER A 5 -58.95 -0.02 -3.51
N LEU A 6 -58.41 -1.11 -4.04
CA LEU A 6 -57.07 -1.61 -3.75
C LEU A 6 -56.07 -0.92 -4.73
N THR A 7 -55.34 0.08 -4.23
CA THR A 7 -54.29 0.77 -4.99
C THR A 7 -53.03 -0.05 -4.91
N PHE A 8 -52.64 -0.68 -6.03
CA PHE A 8 -51.35 -1.38 -6.14
C PHE A 8 -50.24 -0.34 -6.31
N LEU A 9 -49.36 -0.20 -5.29
CA LEU A 9 -48.13 0.59 -5.34
C LEU A 9 -47.05 -0.24 -6.04
N VAL A 10 -46.82 0.01 -7.33
CA VAL A 10 -45.73 -0.62 -8.08
C VAL A 10 -44.45 0.11 -7.71
N CYS A 11 -43.63 -0.46 -6.81
CA CYS A 11 -42.29 0.02 -6.57
C CYS A 11 -41.37 -0.35 -7.75
N PHE A 12 -41.10 0.61 -8.60
CA PHE A 12 -40.05 0.50 -9.60
C PHE A 12 -38.69 0.48 -8.89
N PHE A 13 -38.11 -0.70 -8.70
CA PHE A 13 -36.68 -0.83 -8.41
C PHE A 13 -35.89 -0.44 -9.65
N VAL A 14 -35.41 0.80 -9.69
CA VAL A 14 -34.39 1.21 -10.64
C VAL A 14 -33.12 0.47 -10.26
N GLN A 15 -32.84 -0.65 -10.91
CA GLN A 15 -31.52 -1.27 -10.88
C GLN A 15 -30.57 -0.34 -11.64
N ILE A 16 -29.84 0.49 -10.91
CA ILE A 16 -28.70 1.21 -11.46
C ILE A 16 -27.64 0.14 -11.73
N SER A 17 -27.65 -0.39 -12.95
CA SER A 17 -26.52 -1.16 -13.48
C SER A 17 -25.36 -0.16 -13.66
N ILE A 18 -24.49 -0.09 -12.66
CA ILE A 18 -23.19 0.57 -12.82
C ILE A 18 -22.44 -0.30 -13.81
N SER A 19 -22.38 0.12 -15.07
CA SER A 19 -21.52 -0.48 -16.08
C SER A 19 -20.09 -0.37 -15.56
N GLN A 20 -19.54 -1.50 -15.09
CA GLN A 20 -18.15 -1.58 -14.62
C GLN A 20 -17.28 -1.61 -15.88
N ASN A 21 -16.62 -0.50 -16.19
CA ASN A 21 -15.57 -0.49 -17.18
C ASN A 21 -14.35 -1.20 -16.56
N PHE A 22 -14.19 -2.47 -16.87
CA PHE A 22 -12.95 -3.20 -16.58
C PHE A 22 -12.22 -3.50 -17.90
N LYS A 23 -10.90 -3.52 -17.85
CA LYS A 23 -10.03 -3.85 -18.96
C LYS A 23 -9.11 -5.00 -18.57
N ILE A 24 -9.03 -6.02 -19.40
CA ILE A 24 -8.03 -7.10 -19.22
C ILE A 24 -6.69 -6.57 -19.73
N ILE A 25 -5.66 -6.70 -18.92
CA ILE A 25 -4.28 -6.30 -19.22
C ILE A 25 -3.45 -7.58 -19.35
N ASN A 26 -2.80 -7.75 -20.50
CA ASN A 26 -1.83 -8.82 -20.79
C ASN A 26 -2.35 -10.24 -20.54
N ASN A 27 -3.66 -10.47 -20.47
CA ASN A 27 -4.30 -11.72 -20.01
C ASN A 27 -3.90 -12.16 -18.58
N GLU A 28 -3.32 -11.28 -17.78
CA GLU A 28 -2.81 -11.57 -16.43
C GLU A 28 -3.64 -10.90 -15.35
N ALA A 29 -4.21 -9.74 -15.64
CA ALA A 29 -4.95 -8.97 -14.64
C ALA A 29 -6.17 -8.25 -15.23
N ILE A 30 -7.13 -7.98 -14.36
CA ILE A 30 -8.29 -7.13 -14.67
C ILE A 30 -8.08 -5.77 -13.99
N HIS A 31 -8.06 -4.73 -14.77
CA HIS A 31 -7.97 -3.35 -14.30
C HIS A 31 -9.35 -2.77 -14.02
N PHE A 32 -9.51 -2.21 -12.85
CA PHE A 32 -10.68 -1.46 -12.41
C PHE A 32 -10.29 -0.03 -12.06
N ASN A 33 -11.21 0.90 -12.24
CA ASN A 33 -11.09 2.23 -11.66
C ASN A 33 -12.30 2.60 -10.81
N LEU A 34 -12.06 3.32 -9.72
CA LEU A 34 -13.10 3.86 -8.85
C LEU A 34 -13.01 5.37 -8.83
N LYS A 35 -14.06 6.03 -9.30
CA LYS A 35 -14.15 7.49 -9.19
C LYS A 35 -14.49 7.87 -7.74
N GLN A 36 -13.64 8.68 -7.14
CA GLN A 36 -13.86 9.36 -5.88
C GLN A 36 -14.00 10.86 -6.15
N LYS A 37 -14.48 11.64 -5.18
CA LYS A 37 -14.75 13.07 -5.38
C LYS A 37 -13.56 13.82 -6.01
N ASN A 38 -12.34 13.54 -5.57
CA ASN A 38 -11.12 14.24 -6.00
C ASN A 38 -9.99 13.27 -6.41
N ASP A 39 -10.30 12.00 -6.69
CA ASP A 39 -9.30 10.98 -6.99
C ASP A 39 -9.92 9.89 -7.89
N ILE A 40 -9.12 9.32 -8.77
CA ILE A 40 -9.44 8.08 -9.48
C ILE A 40 -8.51 7.01 -8.90
N ILE A 41 -9.11 6.01 -8.27
CA ILE A 41 -8.35 4.92 -7.67
C ILE A 41 -8.32 3.78 -8.66
N ASP A 42 -7.18 3.62 -9.31
CA ASP A 42 -6.91 2.48 -10.16
C ASP A 42 -6.38 1.30 -9.34
N PHE A 43 -6.85 0.10 -9.66
CA PHE A 43 -6.35 -1.13 -9.05
C PHE A 43 -6.49 -2.30 -10.02
N ILE A 44 -5.71 -3.34 -9.79
CA ILE A 44 -5.79 -4.59 -10.55
C ILE A 44 -6.21 -5.74 -9.66
N VAL A 45 -6.94 -6.68 -10.27
CA VAL A 45 -7.14 -8.04 -9.77
C VAL A 45 -6.25 -8.96 -10.59
N ILE A 46 -5.22 -9.52 -9.97
CA ILE A 46 -4.31 -10.49 -10.61
C ILE A 46 -4.98 -11.86 -10.54
N ASP A 47 -5.96 -12.05 -11.35
CA ASP A 47 -6.71 -13.27 -11.63
C ASP A 47 -7.80 -12.88 -12.64
N THR A 48 -7.79 -13.47 -13.80
CA THR A 48 -8.81 -13.16 -14.82
C THR A 48 -10.10 -13.97 -14.66
N LYS A 49 -10.15 -14.90 -13.69
CA LYS A 49 -11.28 -15.80 -13.45
C LYS A 49 -12.17 -15.29 -12.32
N LEU A 50 -13.04 -14.32 -12.65
CA LEU A 50 -14.02 -13.76 -11.69
C LEU A 50 -15.32 -14.60 -11.57
N ASP A 51 -15.42 -15.70 -12.26
CA ASP A 51 -16.49 -16.70 -12.15
C ASP A 51 -16.33 -17.60 -10.91
N VAL A 52 -15.11 -17.68 -10.36
CA VAL A 52 -14.80 -18.43 -9.14
C VAL A 52 -14.83 -17.50 -7.95
N LYS A 53 -15.64 -17.84 -6.95
CA LYS A 53 -15.73 -17.07 -5.71
C LYS A 53 -14.54 -17.35 -4.80
N LYS A 54 -13.69 -16.33 -4.58
CA LYS A 54 -12.50 -16.42 -3.73
C LYS A 54 -12.43 -15.25 -2.72
N PRO A 55 -11.76 -15.43 -1.56
CA PRO A 55 -11.48 -14.34 -0.65
C PRO A 55 -10.43 -13.37 -1.21
N ILE A 56 -10.31 -12.20 -0.58
CA ILE A 56 -9.39 -11.14 -1.01
C ILE A 56 -8.04 -11.30 -0.33
N PHE A 57 -6.97 -11.14 -1.12
CA PHE A 57 -5.63 -10.84 -0.66
C PHE A 57 -5.25 -9.46 -1.20
N LEU A 58 -5.21 -8.44 -0.35
CA LEU A 58 -4.75 -7.10 -0.70
C LEU A 58 -3.25 -6.98 -0.43
N PHE A 59 -2.48 -6.71 -1.47
CA PHE A 59 -1.05 -6.42 -1.37
C PHE A 59 -0.81 -4.91 -1.45
N CYS A 60 -0.19 -4.35 -0.41
CA CYS A 60 0.22 -2.95 -0.33
C CYS A 60 1.68 -2.85 -0.79
N GLN A 61 1.89 -2.16 -1.89
CA GLN A 61 3.19 -1.98 -2.50
C GLN A 61 4.10 -1.06 -1.69
N GLY A 62 5.42 -1.10 -1.98
CA GLY A 62 6.43 -0.26 -1.33
C GLY A 62 6.28 1.24 -1.65
N SER A 63 7.32 2.00 -1.43
CA SER A 63 7.39 3.42 -1.77
C SER A 63 7.58 3.64 -3.28
N LEU A 64 7.45 4.89 -3.71
CA LEU A 64 7.68 5.37 -5.06
C LEU A 64 6.53 5.09 -6.06
N PRO A 65 6.38 5.92 -7.10
CA PRO A 65 5.30 5.81 -8.09
C PRO A 65 5.59 4.72 -9.13
N LEU A 66 5.67 3.45 -8.65
CA LEU A 66 5.84 2.30 -9.53
C LEU A 66 4.53 2.03 -10.29
N PRO A 67 4.55 1.97 -11.64
CA PRO A 67 3.40 1.49 -12.41
C PRO A 67 3.18 0.01 -12.13
N LEU A 68 1.98 -0.50 -12.38
CA LEU A 68 1.72 -1.93 -12.21
C LEU A 68 2.21 -2.76 -13.41
N PHE A 69 2.27 -2.13 -14.59
CA PHE A 69 2.79 -2.73 -15.81
C PHE A 69 3.69 -1.75 -16.57
N VAL A 70 4.72 -2.29 -17.21
CA VAL A 70 5.56 -1.56 -18.16
C VAL A 70 5.40 -2.16 -19.55
N GLN A 71 5.21 -1.30 -20.55
CA GLN A 71 5.14 -1.65 -21.95
C GLN A 71 6.43 -1.21 -22.65
N PRO A 72 7.36 -2.13 -22.93
CA PRO A 72 8.50 -1.86 -23.80
C PRO A 72 8.06 -1.57 -25.23
N GLU A 73 8.92 -0.91 -26.02
CA GLU A 73 8.59 -0.56 -27.41
C GLU A 73 8.50 -1.80 -28.31
N ASN A 74 9.38 -2.80 -28.12
CA ASN A 74 9.52 -3.95 -29.01
C ASN A 74 9.37 -5.30 -28.31
N GLU A 75 8.92 -5.32 -27.06
CA GLU A 75 8.80 -6.52 -26.25
C GLU A 75 7.39 -6.68 -25.67
N LYS A 76 7.15 -7.85 -25.12
CA LYS A 76 5.91 -8.13 -24.40
C LYS A 76 5.84 -7.28 -23.13
N MET A 77 4.67 -6.70 -22.86
CA MET A 77 4.37 -6.03 -21.59
C MET A 77 4.67 -6.96 -20.41
N TRP A 78 5.24 -6.43 -19.35
CA TRP A 78 5.53 -7.17 -18.14
C TRP A 78 4.98 -6.49 -16.88
N MET A 79 4.62 -7.31 -15.90
CA MET A 79 4.01 -6.88 -14.66
C MET A 79 5.08 -6.61 -13.59
N ILE A 80 5.08 -5.42 -13.01
CA ILE A 80 5.78 -5.11 -11.75
C ILE A 80 4.87 -5.46 -10.56
N GLY A 81 3.57 -5.16 -10.70
CA GLY A 81 2.56 -5.47 -9.69
C GLY A 81 2.86 -4.89 -8.31
N GLY A 82 3.54 -3.72 -8.26
CA GLY A 82 3.94 -3.13 -6.98
C GLY A 82 4.94 -3.96 -6.17
N GLY A 83 5.69 -4.86 -6.84
CA GLY A 83 6.65 -5.75 -6.21
C GLY A 83 6.07 -7.11 -5.78
N ILE A 84 4.79 -7.39 -6.07
CA ILE A 84 4.21 -8.72 -5.78
C ILE A 84 4.90 -9.85 -6.57
N THR A 85 5.49 -9.51 -7.71
CA THR A 85 6.26 -10.45 -8.54
C THR A 85 7.52 -11.00 -7.87
N ASN A 86 7.97 -10.38 -6.77
CA ASN A 86 9.04 -10.93 -5.91
C ASN A 86 8.56 -12.07 -4.99
N PHE A 87 7.26 -12.35 -4.97
CA PHE A 87 6.64 -13.44 -4.23
C PHE A 87 6.13 -14.50 -5.19
N ASP A 88 5.86 -15.70 -4.68
CA ASP A 88 5.18 -16.75 -5.44
C ASP A 88 3.66 -16.43 -5.53
N TYR A 89 3.35 -15.36 -6.26
CA TYR A 89 1.99 -14.85 -6.37
C TYR A 89 1.06 -15.82 -7.10
N LEU A 90 1.59 -16.71 -7.93
CA LEU A 90 0.81 -17.74 -8.62
C LEU A 90 0.13 -18.66 -7.62
N LYS A 91 0.80 -19.04 -6.51
CA LYS A 91 0.16 -19.78 -5.42
C LYS A 91 -0.88 -18.98 -4.64
N ILE A 92 -0.72 -17.66 -4.59
CA ILE A 92 -1.71 -16.80 -3.94
C ILE A 92 -3.01 -16.79 -4.77
N ILE A 93 -2.91 -16.60 -6.08
CA ILE A 93 -4.09 -16.51 -6.96
C ILE A 93 -4.87 -17.83 -7.11
N GLU A 94 -4.28 -18.97 -6.77
CA GLU A 94 -5.03 -20.23 -6.68
C GLU A 94 -6.17 -20.15 -5.65
N LYS A 95 -5.94 -19.43 -4.54
CA LYS A 95 -6.83 -19.41 -3.36
C LYS A 95 -7.49 -18.06 -3.10
N TYR A 96 -6.97 -16.98 -3.66
CA TYR A 96 -7.40 -15.61 -3.40
C TYR A 96 -7.54 -14.82 -4.70
N HIS A 97 -8.43 -13.85 -4.72
CA HIS A 97 -8.32 -12.72 -5.64
C HIS A 97 -7.23 -11.78 -5.11
N LEU A 98 -6.12 -11.72 -5.81
CA LEU A 98 -4.98 -10.89 -5.43
C LEU A 98 -5.18 -9.48 -5.98
N ILE A 99 -5.21 -8.51 -5.09
CA ILE A 99 -5.50 -7.10 -5.38
C ILE A 99 -4.24 -6.27 -5.16
N VAL A 100 -3.91 -5.42 -6.14
CA VAL A 100 -2.88 -4.38 -6.00
C VAL A 100 -3.47 -3.05 -6.44
N ILE A 101 -3.39 -2.05 -5.56
CA ILE A 101 -3.88 -0.68 -5.83
C ILE A 101 -2.72 0.12 -6.43
N SER A 102 -2.96 0.81 -7.54
CA SER A 102 -1.97 1.71 -8.13
C SER A 102 -1.59 2.84 -7.17
N MET A 103 -0.34 3.27 -7.24
CA MET A 103 0.08 4.50 -6.54
C MET A 103 -0.77 5.69 -6.99
N PRO A 104 -1.02 6.67 -6.12
CA PRO A 104 -1.76 7.87 -6.52
C PRO A 104 -1.16 8.50 -7.77
N TYR A 105 -1.99 8.93 -8.71
CA TYR A 105 -1.57 9.62 -9.93
C TYR A 105 -0.51 8.89 -10.78
N THR A 106 -0.39 7.57 -10.59
CA THR A 106 0.53 6.72 -11.34
C THR A 106 -0.30 5.84 -12.27
N PRO A 107 -0.10 5.91 -13.60
CA PRO A 107 -0.82 5.07 -14.54
C PRO A 107 -0.58 3.59 -14.28
N VAL A 108 -1.58 2.75 -14.49
CA VAL A 108 -1.46 1.29 -14.34
C VAL A 108 -0.47 0.70 -15.34
N VAL A 109 -0.50 1.21 -16.57
CA VAL A 109 0.42 0.82 -17.65
C VAL A 109 1.21 2.03 -18.09
N VAL A 110 2.53 1.91 -18.14
CA VAL A 110 3.44 2.98 -18.54
C VAL A 110 4.39 2.46 -19.63
N GLY A 111 4.63 3.27 -20.67
CA GLY A 111 5.65 2.97 -21.67
C GLY A 111 7.07 3.05 -21.07
N GLU A 112 7.98 2.22 -21.55
CA GLU A 112 9.35 2.10 -21.05
C GLU A 112 10.10 3.45 -20.95
N LYS A 113 9.91 4.33 -21.93
CA LYS A 113 10.53 5.67 -21.93
C LYS A 113 10.04 6.62 -20.83
N ASN A 114 8.92 6.31 -20.20
CA ASN A 114 8.36 7.08 -19.08
C ASN A 114 8.60 6.41 -17.73
N VAL A 115 9.56 5.52 -17.62
CA VAL A 115 10.08 5.01 -16.34
C VAL A 115 11.57 5.33 -16.23
N ASN A 116 12.02 5.65 -15.01
CA ASN A 116 13.43 5.85 -14.73
C ASN A 116 14.15 4.52 -14.41
N GLU A 117 15.45 4.56 -14.09
CA GLU A 117 16.25 3.38 -13.74
C GLU A 117 15.69 2.55 -12.58
N SER A 118 14.91 3.16 -11.70
CA SER A 118 14.21 2.49 -10.58
C SER A 118 12.79 2.05 -10.93
N TYR A 119 12.43 2.06 -12.21
CA TYR A 119 11.09 1.77 -12.74
C TYR A 119 9.97 2.68 -12.21
N CYS A 120 10.32 3.83 -11.68
CA CYS A 120 9.32 4.82 -11.26
C CYS A 120 8.77 5.58 -12.45
N TYR A 121 7.47 5.82 -12.43
CA TYR A 121 6.83 6.66 -13.43
C TYR A 121 7.35 8.10 -13.37
N VAL A 122 7.80 8.61 -14.50
CA VAL A 122 8.20 10.00 -14.71
C VAL A 122 7.43 10.58 -15.89
N PRO A 123 6.78 11.74 -15.74
CA PRO A 123 5.99 12.34 -16.81
C PRO A 123 6.88 12.85 -17.95
N ASP A 124 8.10 13.25 -17.61
CA ASP A 124 9.11 13.77 -18.54
C ASP A 124 10.40 12.94 -18.41
N ALA A 125 10.67 12.12 -19.43
CA ALA A 125 11.85 11.24 -19.47
C ALA A 125 13.20 11.99 -19.37
N THR A 126 13.23 13.31 -19.66
CA THR A 126 14.44 14.13 -19.53
C THR A 126 14.70 14.56 -18.08
N LYS A 127 13.75 14.29 -17.16
CA LYS A 127 13.81 14.65 -15.74
C LYS A 127 13.53 13.42 -14.87
N PRO A 128 14.43 12.45 -14.82
CA PRO A 128 14.18 11.13 -14.20
C PRO A 128 13.91 11.18 -12.69
N ASP A 129 14.28 12.27 -12.02
CA ASP A 129 14.07 12.45 -10.58
C ASP A 129 12.82 13.28 -10.24
N GLN A 130 12.09 13.74 -11.27
CA GLN A 130 10.90 14.57 -11.08
C GLN A 130 9.62 13.75 -11.20
N PHE A 131 8.99 13.49 -10.08
CA PHE A 131 7.68 12.85 -10.03
C PHE A 131 6.55 13.87 -10.26
N VAL A 132 5.36 13.36 -10.55
CA VAL A 132 4.14 14.18 -10.69
C VAL A 132 3.84 14.89 -9.37
N ASP A 133 3.57 16.18 -9.41
CA ASP A 133 3.27 16.98 -8.20
C ASP A 133 2.06 16.44 -7.42
N GLU A 134 1.05 15.95 -8.12
CA GLU A 134 -0.14 15.35 -7.54
C GLU A 134 0.20 14.06 -6.77
N TYR A 135 1.16 13.26 -7.27
CA TYR A 135 1.67 12.11 -6.54
C TYR A 135 2.33 12.55 -5.23
N VAL A 136 3.24 13.52 -5.30
CA VAL A 136 3.97 14.03 -4.12
C VAL A 136 3.00 14.54 -3.05
N LYS A 137 1.95 15.27 -3.45
CA LYS A 137 0.90 15.76 -2.54
C LYS A 137 0.04 14.66 -1.95
N ALA A 138 -0.05 13.51 -2.63
CA ALA A 138 -0.88 12.37 -2.23
C ALA A 138 -0.09 11.25 -1.52
N ASP A 139 1.26 11.33 -1.47
CA ASP A 139 2.14 10.32 -0.86
C ASP A 139 2.17 10.46 0.67
N TYR A 140 1.09 10.10 1.35
CA TYR A 140 1.04 10.03 2.80
C TYR A 140 0.13 8.88 3.27
N LEU A 141 0.45 8.33 4.43
CA LEU A 141 -0.07 7.05 4.94
C LEU A 141 -1.60 6.98 4.97
N GLU A 142 -2.25 8.02 5.47
CA GLU A 142 -3.71 8.07 5.63
C GLU A 142 -4.44 8.11 4.27
N ASN A 143 -3.81 8.68 3.23
CA ASN A 143 -4.36 8.66 1.89
C ASN A 143 -4.37 7.23 1.30
N TYR A 144 -3.29 6.49 1.50
CA TYR A 144 -3.24 5.07 1.06
C TYR A 144 -4.30 4.23 1.77
N GLU A 145 -4.46 4.40 3.08
CA GLU A 145 -5.52 3.71 3.84
C GLU A 145 -6.92 4.06 3.33
N LYS A 146 -7.19 5.35 3.09
CA LYS A 146 -8.46 5.84 2.54
C LYS A 146 -8.75 5.21 1.16
N ARG A 147 -7.74 5.16 0.27
CA ARG A 147 -7.86 4.54 -1.05
C ARG A 147 -8.14 3.04 -0.92
N ALA A 148 -7.40 2.33 -0.06
CA ALA A 148 -7.62 0.92 0.20
C ALA A 148 -9.02 0.64 0.77
N LYS A 149 -9.51 1.46 1.69
CA LYS A 149 -10.87 1.37 2.24
C LYS A 149 -11.94 1.49 1.14
N ALA A 150 -11.77 2.42 0.20
CA ALA A 150 -12.69 2.58 -0.93
C ALA A 150 -12.72 1.33 -1.81
N VAL A 151 -11.54 0.80 -2.17
CA VAL A 151 -11.40 -0.43 -2.98
C VAL A 151 -12.01 -1.64 -2.25
N LEU A 152 -11.69 -1.84 -0.98
CA LEU A 152 -12.25 -2.95 -0.19
C LEU A 152 -13.78 -2.85 -0.05
N ASN A 153 -14.33 -1.66 0.12
CA ASN A 153 -15.78 -1.45 0.17
C ASN A 153 -16.46 -1.76 -1.17
N PHE A 154 -15.81 -1.48 -2.29
CA PHE A 154 -16.27 -1.86 -3.62
C PHE A 154 -16.23 -3.38 -3.80
N LEU A 155 -15.06 -4.00 -3.54
CA LEU A 155 -14.82 -5.43 -3.75
C LEU A 155 -15.80 -6.30 -2.94
N ARG A 156 -16.09 -5.93 -1.71
CA ARG A 156 -17.00 -6.69 -0.83
C ARG A 156 -18.44 -6.77 -1.32
N LYS A 157 -18.83 -5.93 -2.27
CA LYS A 157 -20.16 -5.95 -2.92
C LYS A 157 -20.19 -6.85 -4.14
N GLN A 158 -19.03 -7.34 -4.60
CA GLN A 158 -18.95 -8.16 -5.80
C GLN A 158 -19.38 -9.59 -5.53
N LYS A 159 -20.13 -10.19 -6.45
CA LYS A 159 -20.64 -11.56 -6.32
C LYS A 159 -19.52 -12.62 -6.31
N TRP A 160 -18.41 -12.31 -6.95
CA TRP A 160 -17.23 -13.17 -7.04
C TRP A 160 -16.30 -13.09 -5.82
N VAL A 161 -16.59 -12.22 -4.86
CA VAL A 161 -15.80 -12.10 -3.62
C VAL A 161 -16.42 -12.94 -2.51
N ASP A 162 -15.58 -13.80 -1.91
CA ASP A 162 -15.87 -14.46 -0.64
C ASP A 162 -15.47 -13.54 0.53
N ASN A 163 -16.46 -13.05 1.25
CA ASN A 163 -16.27 -12.13 2.37
C ASN A 163 -15.85 -12.82 3.68
N SER A 164 -15.67 -14.15 3.69
CA SER A 164 -15.30 -14.90 4.91
C SER A 164 -13.86 -14.61 5.35
N LYS A 165 -12.98 -14.22 4.43
CA LYS A 165 -11.58 -13.93 4.71
C LYS A 165 -11.10 -12.68 3.95
N LEU A 166 -10.30 -11.86 4.63
CA LEU A 166 -9.57 -10.73 4.07
C LEU A 166 -8.15 -10.76 4.60
N VAL A 167 -7.19 -11.05 3.73
CA VAL A 167 -5.76 -10.97 4.02
C VAL A 167 -5.26 -9.62 3.53
N VAL A 168 -4.53 -8.90 4.37
CA VAL A 168 -3.82 -7.68 3.98
C VAL A 168 -2.34 -7.89 4.24
N ALA A 169 -1.53 -7.64 3.23
CA ALA A 169 -0.09 -7.76 3.35
C ALA A 169 0.60 -6.56 2.71
N GLY A 170 1.81 -6.23 3.17
CA GLY A 170 2.56 -5.12 2.61
C GLY A 170 4.07 -5.31 2.75
N HIS A 171 4.79 -4.73 1.81
CA HIS A 171 6.25 -4.73 1.77
C HIS A 171 6.79 -3.31 1.97
N SER A 172 7.84 -3.14 2.78
CA SER A 172 8.49 -1.86 3.02
C SER A 172 7.48 -0.79 3.49
N GLN A 173 7.32 0.35 2.81
CA GLN A 173 6.30 1.36 3.08
C GLN A 173 4.88 0.75 3.11
N GLY A 174 4.60 -0.21 2.21
CA GLY A 174 3.31 -0.90 2.15
C GLY A 174 2.96 -1.67 3.43
N SER A 175 3.95 -2.11 4.21
CA SER A 175 3.70 -2.74 5.51
C SER A 175 3.08 -1.77 6.51
N LYS A 176 3.40 -0.47 6.41
CA LYS A 176 2.77 0.59 7.24
C LYS A 176 1.33 0.83 6.81
N VAL A 177 1.08 0.81 5.49
CA VAL A 177 -0.28 0.91 4.93
C VAL A 177 -1.11 -0.31 5.36
N ALA A 178 -0.57 -1.52 5.23
CA ALA A 178 -1.22 -2.76 5.66
C ALA A 178 -1.56 -2.76 7.16
N THR A 179 -0.64 -2.24 7.98
CA THR A 179 -0.86 -2.05 9.43
C THR A 179 -2.07 -1.14 9.68
N LEU A 180 -2.11 0.04 9.06
CA LEU A 180 -3.19 1.00 9.30
C LEU A 180 -4.54 0.46 8.81
N ILE A 181 -4.55 -0.25 7.68
CA ILE A 181 -5.76 -0.95 7.19
C ILE A 181 -6.23 -1.99 8.21
N ALA A 182 -5.33 -2.84 8.72
CA ALA A 182 -5.69 -3.88 9.67
C ALA A 182 -6.15 -3.30 11.01
N PHE A 183 -5.53 -2.22 11.48
CA PHE A 183 -5.89 -1.53 12.72
C PHE A 183 -7.29 -0.90 12.65
N ASN A 184 -7.63 -0.27 11.51
CA ASN A 184 -8.88 0.46 11.32
C ASN A 184 -10.03 -0.39 10.74
N ASN A 185 -9.76 -1.61 10.28
CA ASN A 185 -10.75 -2.45 9.61
C ASN A 185 -10.87 -3.83 10.26
N LYS A 186 -11.84 -4.00 11.15
CA LYS A 186 -12.13 -5.26 11.85
C LYS A 186 -12.54 -6.43 10.93
N LYS A 187 -12.63 -6.20 9.62
CA LYS A 187 -12.90 -7.26 8.63
C LYS A 187 -11.63 -7.94 8.14
N VAL A 188 -10.47 -7.34 8.38
CA VAL A 188 -9.18 -8.00 8.16
C VAL A 188 -9.09 -9.22 9.06
N THR A 189 -8.68 -10.34 8.50
CA THR A 189 -8.57 -11.63 9.20
C THR A 189 -7.13 -12.07 9.40
N HIS A 190 -6.20 -11.57 8.59
CA HIS A 190 -4.77 -11.87 8.66
C HIS A 190 -3.96 -10.68 8.18
N LEU A 191 -2.81 -10.45 8.80
CA LEU A 191 -1.87 -9.39 8.45
C LEU A 191 -0.50 -9.98 8.10
N GLY A 192 0.07 -9.55 6.96
CA GLY A 192 1.44 -9.88 6.53
C GLY A 192 2.31 -8.62 6.46
N LEU A 193 3.47 -8.63 7.10
CA LEU A 193 4.41 -7.50 7.17
C LEU A 193 5.78 -7.98 6.67
N PHE A 194 6.24 -7.41 5.56
CA PHE A 194 7.50 -7.79 4.92
C PHE A 194 8.45 -6.60 4.88
N SER A 195 9.71 -6.81 5.32
CA SER A 195 10.76 -5.76 5.43
C SER A 195 10.20 -4.48 6.06
N SER A 196 9.55 -4.64 7.20
CA SER A 196 8.81 -3.58 7.87
C SER A 196 9.69 -2.82 8.85
N ASN A 197 9.36 -1.56 9.10
CA ASN A 197 9.99 -0.75 10.13
C ASN A 197 8.97 -0.41 11.23
N PRO A 198 9.14 -0.90 12.47
CA PRO A 198 8.18 -0.69 13.55
C PRO A 198 8.15 0.73 14.11
N PHE A 199 9.24 1.51 13.96
CA PHE A 199 9.40 2.82 14.62
C PHE A 199 9.29 4.02 13.67
N GLY A 200 9.53 3.84 12.37
CA GLY A 200 9.30 4.92 11.42
C GLY A 200 10.49 5.24 10.51
N ARG A 201 10.25 6.12 9.54
CA ARG A 201 11.23 6.45 8.49
C ARG A 201 12.42 7.25 9.04
N ILE A 202 12.18 8.18 9.96
CA ILE A 202 13.25 9.00 10.58
C ILE A 202 14.17 8.11 11.43
N ASP A 203 13.61 7.24 12.25
CA ASP A 203 14.36 6.26 13.05
C ASP A 203 15.28 5.40 12.17
N GLN A 204 14.76 4.88 11.06
CA GLN A 204 15.54 4.12 10.10
C GLN A 204 16.77 4.88 9.60
N LEU A 205 16.59 6.14 9.20
CA LEU A 205 17.70 6.96 8.69
C LEU A 205 18.73 7.30 9.77
N ILE A 206 18.31 7.54 11.02
CA ILE A 206 19.23 7.75 12.13
C ILE A 206 20.13 6.53 12.33
N ARG A 207 19.55 5.33 12.33
CA ARG A 207 20.32 4.08 12.45
C ARG A 207 21.24 3.85 11.26
N ASP A 208 20.80 4.17 10.05
CA ASP A 208 21.60 4.06 8.84
C ASP A 208 22.83 4.97 8.87
N TYR A 209 22.69 6.23 9.27
CA TYR A 209 23.84 7.15 9.44
C TYR A 209 24.81 6.68 10.51
N ARG A 210 24.31 6.17 11.65
CA ARG A 210 25.17 5.61 12.69
C ARG A 210 25.94 4.40 12.19
N LYS A 211 25.29 3.47 11.50
CA LYS A 211 25.96 2.28 10.91
C LYS A 211 26.98 2.65 9.84
N SER A 212 26.71 3.67 9.03
CA SER A 212 27.70 4.18 8.06
C SER A 212 28.93 4.75 8.78
N ALA A 213 28.76 5.44 9.91
CA ALA A 213 29.88 5.91 10.72
C ALA A 213 30.67 4.75 11.36
N GLU A 214 30.00 3.74 11.91
CA GLU A 214 30.61 2.53 12.43
C GLU A 214 31.46 1.79 11.39
N LYS A 215 30.98 1.73 10.15
CA LYS A 215 31.67 1.15 9.00
C LYS A 215 32.77 2.05 8.44
N LYS A 216 32.93 3.28 8.95
CA LYS A 216 33.86 4.30 8.47
C LYS A 216 33.60 4.78 7.04
N GLU A 217 32.39 4.63 6.55
CA GLU A 217 31.92 5.18 5.26
C GLU A 217 31.75 6.71 5.35
N ILE A 218 31.39 7.20 6.54
CA ILE A 218 31.33 8.62 6.92
C ILE A 218 31.95 8.79 8.30
N THR A 219 32.30 10.03 8.67
CA THR A 219 32.74 10.36 10.03
C THR A 219 31.54 10.44 11.00
N TRP A 220 31.80 10.29 12.29
CA TRP A 220 30.77 10.51 13.33
C TRP A 220 30.21 11.94 13.29
N LYS A 221 31.04 12.93 13.00
CA LYS A 221 30.61 14.32 12.83
C LYS A 221 29.62 14.47 11.67
N GLU A 222 29.91 13.88 10.51
CA GLU A 222 29.01 13.88 9.37
C GLU A 222 27.68 13.14 9.67
N ALA A 223 27.76 12.03 10.43
CA ALA A 223 26.56 11.33 10.88
C ALA A 223 25.68 12.22 11.77
N ASP A 224 26.27 12.90 12.77
CA ASP A 224 25.54 13.81 13.66
C ASP A 224 24.91 14.97 12.88
N GLU A 225 25.64 15.60 11.96
CA GLU A 225 25.10 16.66 11.11
C GLU A 225 23.92 16.18 10.23
N LYS A 226 23.99 14.95 9.72
CA LYS A 226 22.89 14.35 8.95
C LYS A 226 21.67 14.06 9.85
N ILE A 227 21.89 13.60 11.07
CA ILE A 227 20.82 13.34 12.05
C ILE A 227 20.13 14.63 12.44
N GLU A 228 20.88 15.68 12.78
CA GLU A 228 20.30 17.00 13.10
C GLU A 228 19.44 17.56 11.97
N ARG A 229 19.89 17.42 10.71
CA ARG A 229 19.05 17.81 9.56
C ARG A 229 17.75 17.01 9.49
N LYS A 230 17.75 15.71 9.89
CA LYS A 230 16.52 14.93 9.94
C LYS A 230 15.60 15.31 11.08
N TYR A 231 16.15 15.71 12.24
CA TYR A 231 15.34 16.28 13.32
C TYR A 231 14.69 17.59 12.88
N GLN A 232 15.44 18.47 12.23
CA GLN A 232 14.89 19.72 11.72
C GLN A 232 13.77 19.46 10.69
N MET A 233 14.00 18.58 9.72
CA MET A 233 12.99 18.21 8.74
C MET A 233 11.73 17.63 9.41
N TYR A 234 11.89 16.81 10.45
CA TYR A 234 10.77 16.22 11.17
C TYR A 234 9.99 17.28 11.95
N MET A 235 10.68 18.25 12.60
CA MET A 235 10.03 19.42 13.21
C MET A 235 9.28 20.22 12.17
N ASP A 236 9.88 20.49 11.00
CA ASP A 236 9.25 21.24 9.91
C ASP A 236 7.98 20.56 9.39
N SER A 237 7.90 19.23 9.46
CA SER A 237 6.72 18.46 9.04
C SER A 237 5.49 18.69 9.95
N TYR A 238 5.64 19.33 11.10
CA TYR A 238 4.54 19.74 11.98
C TYR A 238 4.12 21.20 11.79
N ASP A 239 4.83 21.96 10.94
CA ASP A 239 4.45 23.30 10.56
C ASP A 239 3.57 23.28 9.30
N GLU A 240 2.30 23.68 9.45
CA GLU A 240 1.33 23.68 8.35
C GLU A 240 1.74 24.57 7.17
N LYS A 241 2.43 25.69 7.41
CA LYS A 241 2.88 26.59 6.34
C LYS A 241 4.00 25.94 5.54
N LYS A 242 4.95 25.28 6.23
CA LYS A 242 6.03 24.53 5.58
C LYS A 242 5.49 23.34 4.80
N CYS A 243 4.54 22.56 5.34
CA CYS A 243 3.89 21.47 4.62
C CYS A 243 3.13 21.93 3.36
N LYS A 244 2.57 23.16 3.36
CA LYS A 244 1.93 23.72 2.16
C LYS A 244 2.95 24.11 1.09
N SER A 245 4.14 24.56 1.48
CA SER A 245 5.21 24.93 0.56
C SER A 245 6.03 23.72 0.08
N ASP A 246 6.16 22.69 0.91
CA ASP A 246 6.83 21.42 0.59
C ASP A 246 5.94 20.23 0.98
N PRO A 247 5.13 19.70 0.04
CA PRO A 247 4.26 18.54 0.29
C PRO A 247 4.99 17.27 0.69
N ASN A 248 6.30 17.13 0.37
CA ASN A 248 7.10 15.97 0.81
C ASN A 248 7.12 15.81 2.32
N LEU A 249 7.00 16.91 3.08
CA LEU A 249 6.95 16.89 4.54
C LEU A 249 5.77 16.07 5.08
N LEU A 250 4.66 15.99 4.34
CA LEU A 250 3.52 15.13 4.72
C LEU A 250 3.89 13.65 4.71
N ALA A 251 4.62 13.21 3.67
CA ALA A 251 5.14 11.84 3.60
C ALA A 251 6.09 11.57 4.78
N TRP A 252 7.03 12.46 5.05
CA TRP A 252 7.96 12.31 6.18
C TRP A 252 7.23 12.23 7.51
N LYS A 253 6.26 13.09 7.78
CA LYS A 253 5.43 13.07 8.99
C LYS A 253 4.69 11.74 9.14
N SER A 254 3.91 11.37 8.13
CA SER A 254 2.99 10.23 8.22
C SER A 254 3.72 8.88 8.30
N PHE A 255 4.78 8.70 7.49
CA PHE A 255 5.55 7.46 7.50
C PHE A 255 6.63 7.37 8.59
N SER A 256 6.85 8.42 9.36
CA SER A 256 7.73 8.41 10.53
C SER A 256 6.99 8.17 11.85
N ARG A 257 5.68 7.98 11.80
CA ARG A 257 4.88 7.56 12.95
C ARG A 257 5.29 6.13 13.37
N PRO A 258 5.63 5.90 14.67
CA PRO A 258 5.87 4.56 15.19
C PRO A 258 4.59 3.71 15.15
N LEU A 259 4.65 2.56 14.51
CA LEU A 259 3.49 1.66 14.34
C LEU A 259 3.48 0.48 15.33
N ILE A 260 4.53 0.30 16.12
CA ILE A 260 4.63 -0.82 17.08
C ILE A 260 3.43 -0.85 18.04
N ASN A 261 2.92 0.31 18.48
CA ASN A 261 1.74 0.39 19.35
C ASN A 261 0.46 -0.07 18.66
N ASP A 262 0.34 0.16 17.35
CA ASP A 262 -0.79 -0.34 16.56
C ASP A 262 -0.68 -1.86 16.37
N TRP A 263 0.54 -2.38 16.10
CA TRP A 263 0.78 -3.80 15.92
C TRP A 263 0.33 -4.62 17.13
N VAL A 264 0.72 -4.21 18.35
CA VAL A 264 0.34 -4.93 19.55
C VAL A 264 -1.15 -4.80 19.93
N GLN A 265 -1.90 -3.93 19.27
CA GLN A 265 -3.35 -3.82 19.43
C GLN A 265 -4.12 -4.63 18.38
N ILE A 266 -3.48 -5.01 17.27
CA ILE A 266 -4.08 -5.88 16.25
C ILE A 266 -4.26 -7.28 16.81
N GLU A 267 -5.49 -7.81 16.74
CA GLU A 267 -5.85 -9.10 17.30
C GLU A 267 -5.72 -10.28 16.31
N VAL A 268 -5.68 -9.99 15.01
CA VAL A 268 -5.62 -11.04 13.99
C VAL A 268 -4.23 -11.67 13.91
N PRO A 269 -4.11 -12.92 13.45
CA PRO A 269 -2.84 -13.53 13.15
C PRO A 269 -1.98 -12.62 12.27
N THR A 270 -0.77 -12.30 12.76
CA THR A 270 0.19 -11.40 12.12
C THR A 270 1.45 -12.17 11.79
N TYR A 271 1.86 -12.13 10.53
CA TYR A 271 3.11 -12.70 10.04
C TYR A 271 4.09 -11.58 9.71
N LEU A 272 5.26 -11.60 10.36
CA LEU A 272 6.35 -10.64 10.15
C LEU A 272 7.55 -11.35 9.53
N ALA A 273 8.03 -10.92 8.37
CA ALA A 273 9.23 -11.45 7.76
C ALA A 273 10.18 -10.32 7.32
N TYR A 274 11.48 -10.52 7.56
CA TYR A 274 12.50 -9.52 7.26
C TYR A 274 13.88 -10.16 7.04
N GLY A 275 14.73 -9.49 6.27
CA GLY A 275 16.10 -9.95 6.02
C GLY A 275 17.03 -9.57 7.17
N THR A 276 17.95 -10.47 7.55
CA THR A 276 18.97 -10.23 8.58
C THR A 276 19.90 -9.06 8.28
N ASN A 277 20.13 -8.78 6.99
CA ASN A 277 21.00 -7.68 6.55
C ASN A 277 20.21 -6.43 6.14
N ASP A 278 18.89 -6.45 6.32
CA ASP A 278 18.03 -5.31 5.99
C ASP A 278 18.05 -4.29 7.14
N ILE A 279 18.82 -3.24 6.96
CA ILE A 279 18.96 -2.13 7.92
C ILE A 279 17.61 -1.42 8.21
N ALA A 280 16.71 -1.43 7.23
CA ALA A 280 15.39 -0.81 7.41
C ALA A 280 14.53 -1.57 8.41
N SER A 281 14.73 -2.87 8.53
CA SER A 281 13.89 -3.77 9.33
C SER A 281 14.61 -4.48 10.49
N ASP A 282 15.85 -4.11 10.79
CA ASP A 282 16.64 -4.75 11.87
C ASP A 282 15.99 -4.63 13.26
N LEU A 283 15.24 -3.55 13.55
CA LEU A 283 14.46 -3.43 14.78
C LEU A 283 13.23 -4.36 14.85
N CYS A 284 12.95 -5.13 13.81
CA CYS A 284 11.97 -6.20 13.90
C CYS A 284 12.41 -7.30 14.88
N ASP A 285 13.72 -7.42 15.19
CA ASP A 285 14.24 -8.35 16.19
C ASP A 285 13.68 -8.12 17.60
N ILE A 286 13.32 -6.89 17.93
CA ILE A 286 12.75 -6.57 19.26
C ILE A 286 11.22 -6.56 19.27
N VAL A 287 10.55 -6.65 18.13
CA VAL A 287 9.08 -6.67 18.06
C VAL A 287 8.45 -7.75 18.93
N PRO A 288 8.96 -9.00 18.98
CA PRO A 288 8.40 -10.04 19.85
C PRO A 288 8.34 -9.64 21.32
N LEU A 289 9.28 -8.81 21.80
CA LEU A 289 9.28 -8.35 23.20
C LEU A 289 8.03 -7.54 23.54
N PHE A 290 7.55 -6.71 22.62
CA PHE A 290 6.33 -5.91 22.81
C PHE A 290 5.09 -6.80 22.87
N TYR A 291 5.03 -7.88 22.07
CA TYR A 291 3.94 -8.85 22.10
C TYR A 291 3.94 -9.63 23.41
N ILE A 292 5.12 -10.10 23.87
CA ILE A 292 5.29 -10.79 25.15
C ILE A 292 4.83 -9.90 26.32
N GLN A 293 5.24 -8.64 26.36
CA GLN A 293 4.84 -7.67 27.38
C GLN A 293 3.31 -7.46 27.44
N LYS A 294 2.64 -7.63 26.32
CA LYS A 294 1.18 -7.51 26.22
C LYS A 294 0.44 -8.84 26.36
N GLY A 295 1.14 -9.95 26.61
CA GLY A 295 0.56 -11.29 26.69
C GLY A 295 -0.03 -11.77 25.35
N LYS A 296 0.44 -11.26 24.21
CA LYS A 296 -0.05 -11.58 22.89
C LYS A 296 0.66 -12.79 22.29
N THR A 297 -0.09 -13.66 21.61
CA THR A 297 0.42 -14.89 20.98
C THR A 297 0.15 -14.95 19.46
N ASN A 298 -0.41 -13.89 18.90
CA ASN A 298 -0.84 -13.84 17.50
C ASN A 298 0.25 -13.38 16.51
N LEU A 299 1.51 -13.26 16.94
CA LEU A 299 2.65 -12.95 16.09
C LEU A 299 3.40 -14.22 15.71
N THR A 300 3.59 -14.44 14.43
CA THR A 300 4.58 -15.37 13.85
C THR A 300 5.61 -14.56 13.10
N TYR A 301 6.91 -14.85 13.27
CA TYR A 301 7.96 -14.11 12.58
C TYR A 301 9.03 -15.02 11.99
N LYS A 302 9.69 -14.52 10.94
CA LYS A 302 10.80 -15.18 10.25
C LYS A 302 11.86 -14.15 9.85
N ARG A 303 13.13 -14.50 10.11
CA ARG A 303 14.32 -13.81 9.62
C ARG A 303 14.90 -14.51 8.40
#